data_43337019ff1fbd206bbfb96d870107a8
#
_entry.id   43337019ff1fbd206bbfb96d870107a8
#
_cell.length_a   1.000
_cell.length_b   1.000
_cell.length_c   1.000
_cell.angle_alpha   90.00
_cell.angle_beta   90.00
_cell.angle_gamma   90.00
#
_symmetry.space_group_name_H-M   'P 1'
#
loop_
_entity.id
_entity.type
_entity.pdbx_description
1 polymer ?
#
loop_
_entity_poly.entity_id
_entity_poly.type
_entity_poly.pdbx_seq_one_letter_code
_entity_poly.pdbx_strand_id
1 'polypeptide(L)'
;MTLPILFIFLYGSGFVFTALGLQNSSPIAFLTLRFFIAFFILLIIATIMKVEWPNSFKEFIHISTAGMLTVGVFSIGVFLSIDFGVSASLSALIIALQPIIVTFLAVKFLGEKLNNRIIWGLILGIIGVAFVVSTKSSFSTNDLLGVIFSIIALLGLSFGNIYQKKFCANM
;
A
#
# COMPACT_ATOMS: atom_id res chain seq x y z
N MET A 1 13.84 -12.97 -14.09
CA MET A 1 12.57 -12.41 -14.60
C MET A 1 11.31 -12.92 -13.89
N THR A 2 11.34 -14.03 -13.15
CA THR A 2 10.18 -14.62 -12.46
C THR A 2 9.69 -13.86 -11.22
N LEU A 3 10.60 -13.28 -10.42
CA LEU A 3 10.26 -12.56 -9.18
C LEU A 3 9.31 -11.35 -9.37
N PRO A 4 9.53 -10.44 -10.34
CA PRO A 4 8.61 -9.33 -10.56
C PRO A 4 7.22 -9.78 -11.02
N ILE A 5 7.13 -10.82 -11.84
CA ILE A 5 5.86 -11.37 -12.32
C ILE A 5 5.08 -11.98 -11.14
N LEU A 6 5.76 -12.76 -10.30
CA LEU A 6 5.16 -13.34 -9.09
C LEU A 6 4.66 -12.24 -8.14
N PHE A 7 5.43 -11.17 -7.96
CA PHE A 7 5.03 -10.03 -7.16
C PHE A 7 3.76 -9.36 -7.69
N ILE A 8 3.67 -9.13 -9.00
CA ILE A 8 2.49 -8.52 -9.64
C ILE A 8 1.25 -9.40 -9.41
N PHE A 9 1.38 -10.72 -9.58
CA PHE A 9 0.29 -11.66 -9.34
C PHE A 9 -0.16 -11.66 -7.88
N LEU A 10 0.77 -11.76 -6.94
CA LEU A 10 0.47 -11.78 -5.51
C LEU A 10 -0.12 -10.44 -5.02
N TYR A 11 0.43 -9.33 -5.49
CA TYR A 11 -0.06 -8.01 -5.13
C TYR A 11 -1.46 -7.74 -5.69
N GLY A 12 -1.67 -8.02 -6.98
CA GLY A 12 -2.96 -7.84 -7.65
C GLY A 12 -4.05 -8.76 -7.09
N SER A 13 -3.71 -10.03 -6.80
CA SER A 13 -4.66 -10.97 -6.19
C SER A 13 -5.14 -10.50 -4.82
N GLY A 14 -4.33 -9.75 -4.07
CA GLY A 14 -4.70 -9.19 -2.77
C GLY A 14 -5.96 -8.31 -2.82
N PHE A 15 -6.14 -7.51 -3.87
CA PHE A 15 -7.35 -6.69 -4.05
C PHE A 15 -8.58 -7.55 -4.38
N VAL A 16 -8.42 -8.58 -5.20
CA VAL A 16 -9.50 -9.51 -5.55
C VAL A 16 -9.96 -10.30 -4.32
N PHE A 17 -9.01 -10.85 -3.56
CA PHE A 17 -9.34 -11.58 -2.33
C PHE A 17 -9.95 -10.68 -1.26
N THR A 18 -9.56 -9.41 -1.19
CA THR A 18 -10.21 -8.43 -0.30
C THR A 18 -11.67 -8.23 -0.69
N ALA A 19 -11.96 -8.01 -1.97
CA ALA A 19 -13.32 -7.83 -2.46
C ALA A 19 -14.20 -9.07 -2.22
N LEU A 20 -13.67 -10.27 -2.45
CA LEU A 20 -14.38 -11.52 -2.19
C LEU A 20 -14.60 -11.77 -0.69
N GLY A 21 -13.60 -11.49 0.13
CA GLY A 21 -13.66 -11.69 1.58
C GLY A 21 -14.67 -10.77 2.26
N LEU A 22 -14.82 -9.54 1.77
CA LEU A 22 -15.77 -8.55 2.32
C LEU A 22 -17.24 -8.84 1.97
N GLN A 23 -17.52 -9.76 1.06
CA GLN A 23 -18.91 -10.13 0.75
C GLN A 23 -19.63 -10.80 1.93
N ASN A 24 -18.89 -11.51 2.79
CA ASN A 24 -19.47 -12.31 3.88
C ASN A 24 -18.85 -12.03 5.26
N SER A 25 -18.02 -11.01 5.39
CA SER A 25 -17.34 -10.68 6.64
C SER A 25 -17.13 -9.18 6.81
N SER A 26 -17.08 -8.70 8.04
CA SER A 26 -16.73 -7.30 8.29
C SER A 26 -15.25 -7.03 7.94
N PRO A 27 -14.90 -5.82 7.48
CA PRO A 27 -13.53 -5.44 7.14
C PRO A 27 -12.53 -5.71 8.26
N ILE A 28 -12.92 -5.36 9.50
CA ILE A 28 -12.07 -5.51 10.67
C ILE A 28 -11.82 -6.98 11.00
N ALA A 29 -12.85 -7.82 10.97
CA ALA A 29 -12.72 -9.25 11.26
C ALA A 29 -11.82 -9.95 10.24
N PHE A 30 -12.03 -9.68 8.94
CA PHE A 30 -11.23 -10.27 7.88
C PHE A 30 -9.77 -9.79 7.95
N LEU A 31 -9.55 -8.50 8.21
CA LEU A 31 -8.22 -7.92 8.31
C LEU A 31 -7.46 -8.48 9.53
N THR A 32 -8.16 -8.62 10.67
CA THR A 32 -7.58 -9.21 11.89
C THR A 32 -7.14 -10.65 11.64
N LEU A 33 -7.99 -11.46 11.03
CA LEU A 33 -7.65 -12.85 10.69
C LEU A 33 -6.45 -12.92 9.74
N ARG A 34 -6.42 -12.07 8.70
CA ARG A 34 -5.31 -11.98 7.75
C ARG A 34 -3.99 -11.64 8.44
N PHE A 35 -4.00 -10.63 9.32
CA PHE A 35 -2.78 -10.23 10.03
C PHE A 35 -2.35 -11.27 11.07
N PHE A 36 -3.30 -11.91 11.72
CA PHE A 36 -3.01 -12.99 12.64
C PHE A 36 -2.29 -14.16 11.95
N ILE A 37 -2.82 -14.62 10.83
CA ILE A 37 -2.20 -15.68 10.03
C ILE A 37 -0.83 -15.25 9.52
N ALA A 38 -0.73 -14.02 8.96
CA ALA A 38 0.53 -13.49 8.46
C ALA A 38 1.60 -13.38 9.55
N PHE A 39 1.21 -12.95 10.75
CA PHE A 39 2.12 -12.87 11.91
C PHE A 39 2.75 -14.22 12.24
N PHE A 40 1.96 -15.28 12.35
CA PHE A 40 2.50 -16.61 12.67
C PHE A 40 3.37 -17.17 11.55
N ILE A 41 2.95 -17.00 10.28
CA ILE A 41 3.76 -17.44 9.14
C ILE A 41 5.10 -16.71 9.12
N LEU A 42 5.09 -15.38 9.27
CA LEU A 42 6.32 -14.58 9.27
C LEU A 42 7.19 -14.88 10.48
N LEU A 43 6.61 -15.13 11.65
CA LEU A 43 7.36 -15.51 12.84
C LEU A 43 8.08 -16.86 12.64
N ILE A 44 7.39 -17.84 12.06
CA ILE A 44 8.01 -19.15 11.72
C ILE A 44 9.15 -18.96 10.70
N ILE A 45 8.92 -18.17 9.64
CA ILE A 45 9.95 -17.89 8.63
C ILE A 45 11.15 -17.18 9.27
N ALA A 46 10.92 -16.16 10.10
CA ALA A 46 11.97 -15.40 10.76
C ALA A 46 12.83 -16.28 11.68
N THR A 47 12.19 -17.21 12.40
CA THR A 47 12.92 -18.16 13.27
C THR A 47 13.73 -19.18 12.48
N ILE A 48 13.18 -19.70 11.37
CA ILE A 48 13.90 -20.66 10.50
C ILE A 48 15.08 -19.97 9.81
N MET A 49 14.88 -18.75 9.32
CA MET A 49 15.92 -17.97 8.62
C MET A 49 16.93 -17.33 9.58
N LYS A 50 16.73 -17.44 10.90
CA LYS A 50 17.59 -16.83 11.93
C LYS A 50 17.81 -15.34 11.69
N VAL A 51 16.72 -14.63 11.37
CA VAL A 51 16.76 -13.18 11.10
C VAL A 51 17.22 -12.45 12.36
N GLU A 52 18.11 -11.48 12.20
CA GLU A 52 18.54 -10.62 13.30
C GLU A 52 17.38 -9.75 13.79
N TRP A 53 17.15 -9.75 15.09
CA TRP A 53 16.13 -8.93 15.73
C TRP A 53 16.69 -7.54 16.02
N PRO A 54 15.84 -6.50 16.09
CA PRO A 54 16.31 -5.15 16.41
C PRO A 54 17.05 -5.13 17.75
N ASN A 55 18.26 -4.59 17.73
CA ASN A 55 19.15 -4.56 18.90
C ASN A 55 18.83 -3.41 19.87
N SER A 56 18.00 -2.45 19.46
CA SER A 56 17.67 -1.29 20.26
C SER A 56 16.18 -0.97 20.21
N PHE A 57 15.64 -0.41 21.28
CA PHE A 57 14.27 0.06 21.36
C PHE A 57 13.95 1.11 20.28
N LYS A 58 14.94 1.92 19.90
CA LYS A 58 14.81 2.90 18.83
C LYS A 58 14.63 2.23 17.46
N GLU A 59 15.40 1.19 17.15
CA GLU A 59 15.24 0.39 15.94
C GLU A 59 13.86 -0.26 15.88
N PHE A 60 13.43 -0.86 16.98
CA PHE A 60 12.09 -1.44 17.10
C PHE A 60 10.99 -0.42 16.80
N ILE A 61 11.07 0.81 17.32
CA ILE A 61 10.11 1.87 17.05
C ILE A 61 10.13 2.25 15.55
N HIS A 62 11.32 2.40 14.95
CA HIS A 62 11.40 2.76 13.54
C HIS A 62 10.80 1.67 12.64
N ILE A 63 11.13 0.41 12.87
CA ILE A 63 10.58 -0.73 12.11
C ILE A 63 9.07 -0.81 12.30
N SER A 64 8.57 -0.71 13.55
CA SER A 64 7.14 -0.75 13.86
C SER A 64 6.38 0.40 13.19
N THR A 65 6.93 1.61 13.22
CA THR A 65 6.31 2.78 12.57
C THR A 65 6.25 2.61 11.05
N ALA A 66 7.35 2.15 10.44
CA ALA A 66 7.38 1.84 9.02
C ALA A 66 6.32 0.78 8.65
N GLY A 67 6.27 -0.32 9.40
CA GLY A 67 5.29 -1.39 9.19
C GLY A 67 3.85 -0.94 9.41
N MET A 68 3.60 -0.12 10.44
CA MET A 68 2.26 0.43 10.72
C MET A 68 1.76 1.32 9.58
N LEU A 69 2.62 2.14 8.99
CA LEU A 69 2.27 2.98 7.84
C LEU A 69 2.11 2.18 6.56
N THR A 70 3.10 1.33 6.22
CA THR A 70 3.13 0.60 4.94
C THR A 70 2.13 -0.55 4.89
N VAL A 71 1.83 -1.19 6.00
CA VAL A 71 0.95 -2.36 6.06
C VAL A 71 -0.35 -2.04 6.79
N GLY A 72 -0.28 -1.43 7.98
CA GLY A 72 -1.44 -1.13 8.82
C GLY A 72 -2.38 -0.11 8.16
N VAL A 73 -1.92 1.14 8.01
CA VAL A 73 -2.73 2.23 7.43
C VAL A 73 -3.16 1.90 6.01
N PHE A 74 -2.24 1.34 5.20
CA PHE A 74 -2.55 0.92 3.84
C PHE A 74 -3.67 -0.12 3.79
N SER A 75 -3.57 -1.21 4.54
CA SER A 75 -4.56 -2.28 4.50
C SER A 75 -5.92 -1.83 5.04
N ILE A 76 -5.94 -1.13 6.18
CA ILE A 76 -7.18 -0.59 6.75
C ILE A 76 -7.86 0.35 5.73
N GLY A 77 -7.10 1.26 5.12
CA GLY A 77 -7.65 2.18 4.13
C GLY A 77 -8.22 1.48 2.90
N VAL A 78 -7.52 0.48 2.34
CA VAL A 78 -8.03 -0.30 1.19
C VAL A 78 -9.30 -1.08 1.57
N PHE A 79 -9.31 -1.74 2.72
CA PHE A 79 -10.47 -2.52 3.15
C PHE A 79 -11.69 -1.65 3.39
N LEU A 80 -11.54 -0.53 4.09
CA LEU A 80 -12.64 0.43 4.28
C LEU A 80 -13.09 1.04 2.95
N SER A 81 -12.16 1.36 2.04
CA SER A 81 -12.52 1.86 0.72
C SER A 81 -13.46 0.92 -0.03
N ILE A 82 -13.17 -0.38 -0.02
CA ILE A 82 -13.99 -1.39 -0.70
C ILE A 82 -15.32 -1.59 0.04
N ASP A 83 -15.33 -1.58 1.36
CA ASP A 83 -16.53 -1.69 2.19
C ASP A 83 -17.51 -0.53 1.95
N PHE A 84 -17.00 0.69 1.75
CA PHE A 84 -17.79 1.87 1.38
C PHE A 84 -18.20 1.90 -0.11
N GLY A 85 -18.02 0.80 -0.86
CA GLY A 85 -18.58 0.60 -2.20
C GLY A 85 -17.61 0.93 -3.35
N VAL A 86 -16.40 1.38 -3.07
CA VAL A 86 -15.39 1.55 -4.14
C VAL A 86 -14.97 0.19 -4.67
N SER A 87 -15.01 0.01 -5.99
CA SER A 87 -14.54 -1.24 -6.60
C SER A 87 -13.05 -1.48 -6.31
N ALA A 88 -12.66 -2.74 -6.12
CA ALA A 88 -11.27 -3.11 -5.89
C ALA A 88 -10.33 -2.57 -6.99
N SER A 89 -10.81 -2.55 -8.24
CA SER A 89 -10.06 -2.00 -9.38
C SER A 89 -9.84 -0.50 -9.26
N LEU A 90 -10.85 0.27 -8.83
CA LEU A 90 -10.69 1.72 -8.65
C LEU A 90 -9.76 2.04 -7.47
N SER A 91 -9.89 1.32 -6.35
CA SER A 91 -8.96 1.46 -5.22
C SER A 91 -7.52 1.13 -5.65
N ALA A 92 -7.32 0.04 -6.40
CA ALA A 92 -6.00 -0.31 -6.94
C ALA A 92 -5.42 0.76 -7.87
N LEU A 93 -6.27 1.40 -8.71
CA LEU A 93 -5.84 2.49 -9.59
C LEU A 93 -5.42 3.75 -8.80
N ILE A 94 -6.14 4.10 -7.73
CA ILE A 94 -5.73 5.19 -6.84
C ILE A 94 -4.37 4.86 -6.21
N ILE A 95 -4.18 3.64 -5.74
CA ILE A 95 -2.89 3.20 -5.17
C ILE A 95 -1.78 3.18 -6.23
N ALA A 96 -2.09 2.93 -7.50
CA ALA A 96 -1.11 2.99 -8.59
C ALA A 96 -0.49 4.39 -8.80
N LEU A 97 -1.05 5.45 -8.19
CA LEU A 97 -0.42 6.78 -8.12
C LEU A 97 0.74 6.86 -7.10
N GLN A 98 0.98 5.80 -6.33
CA GLN A 98 2.04 5.72 -5.31
C GLN A 98 3.43 6.15 -5.85
N PRO A 99 3.91 5.72 -7.02
CA PRO A 99 5.22 6.13 -7.51
C PRO A 99 5.36 7.64 -7.65
N ILE A 100 4.27 8.35 -7.94
CA ILE A 100 4.25 9.81 -8.08
C ILE A 100 4.52 10.45 -6.73
N ILE A 101 3.74 10.06 -5.72
CA ILE A 101 3.88 10.60 -4.36
C ILE A 101 5.24 10.22 -3.76
N VAL A 102 5.66 8.96 -3.90
CA VAL A 102 6.97 8.50 -3.41
C VAL A 102 8.10 9.27 -4.07
N THR A 103 8.05 9.52 -5.38
CA THR A 103 9.08 10.28 -6.08
C THR A 103 9.13 11.72 -5.57
N PHE A 104 7.99 12.39 -5.40
CA PHE A 104 7.94 13.74 -4.85
C PHE A 104 8.52 13.80 -3.42
N LEU A 105 8.13 12.85 -2.57
CA LEU A 105 8.65 12.75 -1.21
C LEU A 105 10.14 12.40 -1.18
N ALA A 106 10.63 11.55 -2.09
CA ALA A 106 12.04 11.18 -2.20
C ALA A 106 12.91 12.39 -2.56
N VAL A 107 12.47 13.21 -3.50
CA VAL A 107 13.16 14.48 -3.83
C VAL A 107 13.20 15.40 -2.61
N LYS A 108 12.06 15.56 -1.92
CA LYS A 108 11.96 16.51 -0.80
C LYS A 108 12.70 16.04 0.46
N PHE A 109 12.63 14.75 0.81
CA PHE A 109 13.13 14.23 2.08
C PHE A 109 14.44 13.45 1.98
N LEU A 110 14.77 12.93 0.81
CA LEU A 110 15.99 12.15 0.57
C LEU A 110 16.97 12.88 -0.36
N GLY A 111 16.59 14.04 -0.93
CA GLY A 111 17.46 14.81 -1.84
C GLY A 111 17.70 14.13 -3.18
N GLU A 112 16.84 13.20 -3.60
CA GLU A 112 16.98 12.48 -4.86
C GLU A 112 16.78 13.43 -6.05
N LYS A 113 17.55 13.21 -7.11
CA LYS A 113 17.42 14.02 -8.34
C LYS A 113 16.43 13.37 -9.30
N LEU A 114 15.50 14.16 -9.80
CA LEU A 114 14.58 13.70 -10.84
C LEU A 114 15.30 13.59 -12.19
N ASN A 115 15.11 12.47 -12.86
CA ASN A 115 15.49 12.30 -14.25
C ASN A 115 14.25 12.56 -15.13
N ASN A 116 14.45 13.17 -16.30
CA ASN A 116 13.38 13.45 -17.27
C ASN A 116 12.55 12.20 -17.64
N ARG A 117 13.17 11.03 -17.68
CA ARG A 117 12.45 9.77 -17.93
C ARG A 117 11.43 9.45 -16.83
N ILE A 118 11.77 9.72 -15.59
CA ILE A 118 10.86 9.53 -14.44
C ILE A 118 9.68 10.50 -14.56
N ILE A 119 9.94 11.76 -14.87
CA ILE A 119 8.90 12.79 -15.04
C ILE A 119 7.90 12.38 -16.12
N TRP A 120 8.36 11.94 -17.29
CA TRP A 120 7.48 11.48 -18.36
C TRP A 120 6.66 10.25 -17.95
N GLY A 121 7.26 9.29 -17.25
CA GLY A 121 6.55 8.14 -16.71
C GLY A 121 5.44 8.51 -15.71
N LEU A 122 5.72 9.49 -14.84
CA LEU A 122 4.73 9.99 -13.88
C LEU A 122 3.55 10.70 -14.57
N ILE A 123 3.83 11.54 -15.58
CA ILE A 123 2.80 12.22 -16.37
C ILE A 123 1.92 11.22 -17.09
N LEU A 124 2.50 10.23 -17.75
CA LEU A 124 1.74 9.16 -18.43
C LEU A 124 0.90 8.35 -17.43
N GLY A 125 1.42 8.07 -16.25
CA GLY A 125 0.70 7.39 -15.18
C GLY A 125 -0.53 8.19 -14.70
N ILE A 126 -0.38 9.50 -14.48
CA ILE A 126 -1.49 10.40 -14.09
C ILE A 126 -2.57 10.40 -15.19
N ILE A 127 -2.16 10.57 -16.44
CA ILE A 127 -3.10 10.59 -17.58
C ILE A 127 -3.86 9.27 -17.68
N GLY A 128 -3.17 8.13 -17.52
CA GLY A 128 -3.81 6.81 -17.54
C GLY A 128 -4.86 6.63 -16.44
N VAL A 129 -4.53 7.01 -15.20
CA VAL A 129 -5.49 6.93 -14.08
C VAL A 129 -6.65 7.91 -14.29
N ALA A 130 -6.38 9.15 -14.71
CA ALA A 130 -7.43 10.15 -14.98
C ALA A 130 -8.40 9.65 -16.07
N PHE A 131 -7.89 9.03 -17.12
CA PHE A 131 -8.72 8.46 -18.19
C PHE A 131 -9.64 7.36 -17.67
N VAL A 132 -9.15 6.44 -16.85
CA VAL A 132 -9.99 5.36 -16.27
C VAL A 132 -11.01 5.91 -15.28
N VAL A 133 -10.63 6.88 -14.44
CA VAL A 133 -11.56 7.50 -13.48
C VAL A 133 -12.67 8.27 -14.21
N SER A 134 -12.37 8.94 -15.33
CA SER A 134 -13.33 9.70 -16.11
C SER A 134 -14.41 8.84 -16.79
N THR A 135 -14.14 7.52 -16.97
CA THR A 135 -15.14 6.59 -17.53
C THR A 135 -16.23 6.18 -16.52
N LYS A 136 -16.03 6.47 -15.23
CA LYS A 136 -17.04 6.18 -14.19
C LYS A 136 -18.11 7.27 -14.19
N SER A 137 -19.33 6.91 -14.61
CA SER A 137 -20.42 7.87 -14.91
C SER A 137 -21.13 8.45 -13.70
N SER A 138 -20.98 7.90 -12.47
CA SER A 138 -21.60 8.45 -11.26
C SER A 138 -20.86 8.00 -10.00
N PHE A 139 -20.68 8.94 -9.07
CA PHE A 139 -20.20 8.67 -7.71
C PHE A 139 -21.34 8.88 -6.72
N SER A 140 -21.63 7.90 -5.89
CA SER A 140 -22.49 8.07 -4.72
C SER A 140 -21.73 8.73 -3.57
N THR A 141 -22.45 9.21 -2.55
CA THR A 141 -21.81 9.78 -1.34
C THR A 141 -20.92 8.76 -0.63
N ASN A 142 -21.31 7.49 -0.63
CA ASN A 142 -20.52 6.41 -0.05
C ASN A 142 -19.24 6.15 -0.86
N ASP A 143 -19.31 6.23 -2.20
CA ASP A 143 -18.12 6.12 -3.06
C ASP A 143 -17.09 7.21 -2.74
N LEU A 144 -17.53 8.43 -2.39
CA LEU A 144 -16.61 9.51 -2.00
C LEU A 144 -15.85 9.18 -0.72
N LEU A 145 -16.53 8.64 0.30
CA LEU A 145 -15.87 8.18 1.53
C LEU A 145 -14.87 7.06 1.22
N GLY A 146 -15.24 6.11 0.39
CA GLY A 146 -14.35 5.03 -0.04
C GLY A 146 -13.12 5.55 -0.79
N VAL A 147 -13.27 6.56 -1.66
CA VAL A 147 -12.12 7.22 -2.33
C VAL A 147 -11.21 7.91 -1.32
N ILE A 148 -11.76 8.58 -0.31
CA ILE A 148 -10.95 9.19 0.76
C ILE A 148 -10.12 8.12 1.49
N PHE A 149 -10.70 6.96 1.81
CA PHE A 149 -9.96 5.86 2.42
C PHE A 149 -8.87 5.28 1.49
N SER A 150 -9.10 5.20 0.17
CA SER A 150 -8.05 4.84 -0.80
C SER A 150 -6.91 5.86 -0.82
N ILE A 151 -7.22 7.16 -0.72
CA ILE A 151 -6.20 8.22 -0.64
C ILE A 151 -5.40 8.10 0.68
N ILE A 152 -6.06 7.85 1.80
CA ILE A 152 -5.38 7.62 3.09
C ILE A 152 -4.45 6.41 2.99
N ALA A 153 -4.90 5.32 2.37
CA ALA A 153 -4.09 4.13 2.11
C ALA A 153 -2.84 4.46 1.27
N LEU A 154 -3.03 5.21 0.18
CA LEU A 154 -1.97 5.67 -0.71
C LEU A 154 -0.93 6.53 0.02
N LEU A 155 -1.39 7.46 0.85
CA LEU A 155 -0.50 8.32 1.65
C LEU A 155 0.25 7.49 2.70
N GLY A 156 -0.43 6.62 3.44
CA GLY A 156 0.19 5.73 4.42
C GLY A 156 1.31 4.89 3.81
N LEU A 157 1.03 4.24 2.69
CA LEU A 157 2.00 3.44 1.95
C LEU A 157 3.18 4.27 1.44
N SER A 158 2.91 5.47 0.91
CA SER A 158 3.94 6.35 0.35
C SER A 158 4.85 6.93 1.43
N PHE A 159 4.29 7.46 2.51
CA PHE A 159 5.06 7.97 3.64
C PHE A 159 5.81 6.85 4.36
N GLY A 160 5.19 5.69 4.53
CA GLY A 160 5.81 4.53 5.15
C GLY A 160 7.05 4.05 4.37
N ASN A 161 6.98 3.99 3.05
CA ASN A 161 8.12 3.61 2.20
C ASN A 161 9.28 4.61 2.30
N ILE A 162 8.99 5.91 2.32
CA ILE A 162 10.03 6.93 2.51
C ILE A 162 10.61 6.87 3.92
N TYR A 163 9.76 6.67 4.92
CA TYR A 163 10.21 6.50 6.31
C TYR A 163 11.13 5.29 6.45
N GLN A 164 10.72 4.14 5.91
CA GLN A 164 11.51 2.92 5.90
C GLN A 164 12.87 3.14 5.21
N LYS A 165 12.88 3.77 4.04
CA LYS A 165 14.12 4.07 3.31
C LYS A 165 15.05 5.01 4.09
N LYS A 166 14.49 5.98 4.80
CA LYS A 166 15.27 6.98 5.54
C LYS A 166 15.84 6.46 6.86
N PHE A 167 15.06 5.67 7.59
CA PHE A 167 15.38 5.30 8.96
C PHE A 167 15.72 3.82 9.16
N CYS A 168 15.32 2.93 8.24
CA CYS A 168 15.53 1.49 8.37
C CYS A 168 16.48 0.90 7.31
N ALA A 169 17.07 1.71 6.42
CA ALA A 169 17.92 1.20 5.33
C ALA A 169 19.23 0.57 5.78
N ASN A 170 19.68 0.88 6.99
CA ASN A 170 20.96 0.40 7.56
C ASN A 170 20.76 -0.45 8.81
N MET A 171 19.55 -0.99 9.01
CA MET A 171 19.18 -1.88 10.10
C MET A 171 19.14 -3.32 9.65
#